data_6202bda017bcd6f85009c91279474caa
#
_entry.id   6202bda017bcd6f85009c91279474caa
#
_cell.length_a   1.000
_cell.length_b   1.000
_cell.length_c   1.000
_cell.angle_alpha   90.00
_cell.angle_beta   90.00
_cell.angle_gamma   90.00
#
_symmetry.space_group_name_H-M   'P 1'
#
loop_
_entity.id
_entity.type
_entity.pdbx_description
1 polymer ?
#
loop_
_entity_poly.entity_id
_entity_poly.type
_entity_poly.pdbx_seq_one_letter_code
_entity_poly.pdbx_strand_id
1 'polypeptide(L)'
;DTVAMLQEVNRTRPVVLVANGVYETNTSDSDNMESGLPIIMPDNYKMGYQLGQEILKQNNNNISGKTIGIVSGLKNTESTQDRRQGLADALKDSGCEFAFDVYTTSGEDIASTVRQCKETDYMAVLETGALEQIGEDNTNDSMKRTKVYGIGHSMKCVYYVDDGLVESLVMSDGYDMGYRSVVEMARSLKNRFHGITSYTTDYIVIHKDDLFTEETQKFLQTCE
;
A
#
# COMPACT_ATOMS: atom_id res chain seq x y z
N ASP A 1 -9.24 19.42 15.68
CA ASP A 1 -8.14 18.50 15.40
C ASP A 1 -8.59 17.07 15.65
N THR A 2 -8.46 16.20 14.63
CA THR A 2 -8.94 14.80 14.65
C THR A 2 -8.19 13.96 15.71
N VAL A 3 -6.88 14.19 15.88
CA VAL A 3 -6.07 13.48 16.87
C VAL A 3 -6.56 13.78 18.29
N ALA A 4 -6.72 15.06 18.63
CA ALA A 4 -7.21 15.48 19.93
C ALA A 4 -8.61 14.92 20.24
N MET A 5 -9.49 14.90 19.25
CA MET A 5 -10.83 14.31 19.39
C MET A 5 -10.75 12.80 19.67
N LEU A 6 -9.93 12.06 18.93
CA LEU A 6 -9.77 10.62 19.14
C LEU A 6 -9.10 10.30 20.48
N GLN A 7 -8.14 11.10 20.92
CA GLN A 7 -7.50 10.98 22.22
C GLN A 7 -8.50 11.25 23.35
N GLU A 8 -9.40 12.23 23.22
CA GLU A 8 -10.47 12.50 24.20
C GLU A 8 -11.47 11.33 24.26
N VAL A 9 -11.87 10.78 23.12
CA VAL A 9 -12.71 9.56 23.09
C VAL A 9 -12.01 8.41 23.79
N ASN A 10 -10.69 8.23 23.55
CA ASN A 10 -9.92 7.12 24.12
C ASN A 10 -9.80 7.17 25.65
N ARG A 11 -10.09 8.31 26.29
CA ARG A 11 -10.17 8.43 27.75
C ARG A 11 -11.36 7.71 28.36
N THR A 12 -12.44 7.57 27.62
CA THR A 12 -13.71 7.01 28.09
C THR A 12 -14.13 5.75 27.36
N ARG A 13 -13.63 5.54 26.14
CA ARG A 13 -13.91 4.39 25.28
C ARG A 13 -12.64 3.98 24.55
N PRO A 14 -12.32 2.68 24.45
CA PRO A 14 -11.12 2.25 23.75
C PRO A 14 -11.19 2.61 22.26
N VAL A 15 -10.10 3.12 21.74
CA VAL A 15 -9.92 3.44 20.31
C VAL A 15 -8.75 2.64 19.78
N VAL A 16 -8.92 2.01 18.62
CA VAL A 16 -7.86 1.38 17.84
C VAL A 16 -7.93 1.88 16.41
N LEU A 17 -6.80 2.26 15.87
CA LEU A 17 -6.68 2.65 14.47
C LEU A 17 -6.41 1.40 13.63
N VAL A 18 -6.97 1.33 12.43
CA VAL A 18 -6.80 0.19 11.53
C VAL A 18 -6.36 0.68 10.15
N ALA A 19 -5.38 0.04 9.59
CA ALA A 19 -4.78 0.28 8.29
C ALA A 19 -3.99 1.59 8.14
N ASN A 20 -4.44 2.68 8.76
CA ASN A 20 -3.76 3.98 8.67
C ASN A 20 -3.71 4.69 10.03
N GLY A 21 -2.60 5.35 10.31
CA GLY A 21 -2.45 6.27 11.43
C GLY A 21 -3.17 7.61 11.20
N VAL A 22 -3.33 8.37 12.26
CA VAL A 22 -3.83 9.74 12.23
C VAL A 22 -2.78 10.65 12.87
N TYR A 23 -2.38 11.69 12.15
CA TYR A 23 -1.31 12.62 12.53
C TYR A 23 -1.83 14.03 12.66
N GLU A 24 -1.18 14.83 13.49
CA GLU A 24 -1.43 16.27 13.55
C GLU A 24 -0.81 16.96 12.34
N THR A 25 -1.63 17.69 11.58
CA THR A 25 -1.20 18.36 10.34
C THR A 25 -0.63 19.75 10.54
N ASN A 26 -0.50 20.24 11.78
CA ASN A 26 -0.26 21.66 12.08
C ASN A 26 1.17 22.02 12.52
N THR A 27 2.14 21.17 12.35
CA THR A 27 3.53 21.53 12.64
C THR A 27 4.32 21.69 11.34
N SER A 28 4.87 22.87 11.14
CA SER A 28 5.78 23.23 10.03
C SER A 28 7.15 22.53 10.14
N ASP A 29 7.35 21.69 11.13
CA ASP A 29 8.55 20.94 11.38
C ASP A 29 8.27 19.43 11.38
N SER A 30 9.23 18.69 10.90
CA SER A 30 9.26 17.27 10.56
C SER A 30 8.99 16.26 11.70
N ASP A 31 8.48 16.69 12.83
CA ASP A 31 8.08 15.82 13.92
C ASP A 31 6.56 15.59 13.85
N ASN A 32 6.15 14.64 13.02
CA ASN A 32 4.81 14.08 13.08
C ASN A 32 4.62 13.45 14.47
N MET A 33 3.92 14.13 15.37
CA MET A 33 3.54 13.52 16.64
C MET A 33 2.53 12.42 16.34
N GLU A 34 2.97 11.18 16.51
CA GLU A 34 2.08 10.03 16.52
C GLU A 34 0.92 10.29 17.48
N SER A 35 -0.28 9.90 17.09
CA SER A 35 -1.48 10.08 17.92
C SER A 35 -1.37 9.43 19.31
N GLY A 36 -0.38 8.56 19.52
CA GLY A 36 -0.25 7.73 20.72
C GLY A 36 -1.38 6.71 20.89
N LEU A 37 -2.26 6.60 19.88
CA LEU A 37 -3.32 5.60 19.84
C LEU A 37 -2.79 4.28 19.28
N PRO A 38 -3.25 3.13 19.80
CA PRO A 38 -2.86 1.83 19.26
C PRO A 38 -3.33 1.69 17.82
N ILE A 39 -2.47 1.11 16.98
CA ILE A 39 -2.72 0.93 15.56
C ILE A 39 -2.44 -0.51 15.13
N ILE A 40 -3.28 -1.05 14.26
CA ILE A 40 -3.10 -2.34 13.60
C ILE A 40 -3.04 -2.08 12.09
N MET A 41 -1.86 -2.27 11.51
CA MET A 41 -1.59 -1.96 10.09
C MET A 41 -0.49 -2.87 9.54
N PRO A 42 -0.36 -3.03 8.21
CA PRO A 42 0.78 -3.70 7.62
C PRO A 42 2.06 -2.86 7.77
N ASP A 43 3.22 -3.50 7.63
CA ASP A 43 4.50 -2.78 7.50
C ASP A 43 4.59 -2.13 6.10
N ASN A 44 4.10 -0.89 6.03
CA ASN A 44 4.02 -0.17 4.76
C ASN A 44 5.40 0.07 4.13
N TYR A 45 6.43 0.32 4.94
CA TYR A 45 7.79 0.46 4.43
C TYR A 45 8.28 -0.84 3.78
N LYS A 46 8.09 -1.99 4.47
CA LYS A 46 8.48 -3.29 3.91
C LYS A 46 7.68 -3.66 2.67
N MET A 47 6.39 -3.32 2.61
CA MET A 47 5.60 -3.55 1.40
C MET A 47 6.16 -2.77 0.20
N GLY A 48 6.50 -1.49 0.40
CA GLY A 48 7.14 -0.68 -0.64
C GLY A 48 8.51 -1.22 -1.05
N TYR A 49 9.33 -1.59 -0.06
CA TYR A 49 10.65 -2.20 -0.30
C TYR A 49 10.54 -3.52 -1.08
N GLN A 50 9.58 -4.37 -0.70
CA GLN A 50 9.31 -5.63 -1.39
C GLN A 50 8.89 -5.41 -2.84
N LEU A 51 8.03 -4.42 -3.12
CA LEU A 51 7.65 -4.08 -4.49
C LEU A 51 8.87 -3.69 -5.34
N GLY A 52 9.79 -2.90 -4.78
CA GLY A 52 11.05 -2.56 -5.43
C GLY A 52 11.93 -3.80 -5.70
N GLN A 53 11.98 -4.74 -4.74
CA GLN A 53 12.69 -6.01 -4.92
C GLN A 53 12.05 -6.87 -6.03
N GLU A 54 10.71 -6.87 -6.17
CA GLU A 54 10.03 -7.58 -7.26
C GLU A 54 10.36 -6.99 -8.62
N ILE A 55 10.41 -5.65 -8.73
CA ILE A 55 10.85 -4.98 -9.97
C ILE A 55 12.28 -5.42 -10.34
N LEU A 56 13.19 -5.44 -9.38
CA LEU A 56 14.56 -5.89 -9.61
C LEU A 56 14.63 -7.37 -10.03
N LYS A 57 14.02 -8.25 -9.25
CA LYS A 57 14.06 -9.70 -9.42
C LYS A 57 13.51 -10.14 -10.77
N GLN A 58 12.35 -9.63 -11.18
CA GLN A 58 11.71 -9.99 -12.43
C GLN A 58 12.44 -9.44 -13.66
N ASN A 59 13.30 -8.45 -13.48
CA ASN A 59 14.13 -7.89 -14.54
C ASN A 59 15.62 -8.26 -14.38
N ASN A 60 15.91 -9.39 -13.71
CA ASN A 60 17.27 -9.96 -13.53
C ASN A 60 18.25 -8.95 -12.89
N ASN A 61 17.78 -8.07 -12.01
CA ASN A 61 18.53 -6.97 -11.41
C ASN A 61 19.20 -6.02 -12.42
N ASN A 62 18.67 -5.96 -13.64
CA ASN A 62 19.23 -5.15 -14.73
C ASN A 62 18.22 -4.08 -15.19
N ILE A 63 18.06 -3.04 -14.38
CA ILE A 63 17.18 -1.91 -14.69
C ILE A 63 17.93 -0.57 -14.80
N SER A 64 19.26 -0.63 -14.90
CA SER A 64 20.09 0.58 -15.09
C SER A 64 19.71 1.31 -16.37
N GLY A 65 19.51 2.62 -16.27
CA GLY A 65 19.07 3.46 -17.39
C GLY A 65 17.58 3.28 -17.78
N LYS A 66 16.83 2.46 -17.02
CA LYS A 66 15.39 2.30 -17.18
C LYS A 66 14.62 3.37 -16.38
N THR A 67 13.43 3.66 -16.83
CA THR A 67 12.56 4.68 -16.23
C THR A 67 11.43 4.05 -15.44
N ILE A 68 11.13 4.61 -14.26
CA ILE A 68 10.04 4.19 -13.38
C ILE A 68 9.11 5.36 -13.09
N GLY A 69 7.81 5.17 -13.33
CA GLY A 69 6.77 6.06 -12.83
C GLY A 69 6.26 5.58 -11.48
N ILE A 70 6.01 6.51 -10.57
CA ILE A 70 5.43 6.22 -9.25
C ILE A 70 4.03 6.82 -9.19
N VAL A 71 3.06 6.00 -8.78
CA VAL A 71 1.70 6.43 -8.45
C VAL A 71 1.44 6.08 -6.99
N SER A 72 1.26 7.11 -6.18
CA SER A 72 1.12 7.00 -4.73
C SER A 72 -0.30 7.34 -4.27
N GLY A 73 -0.65 6.97 -3.05
CA GLY A 73 -1.88 7.40 -2.38
C GLY A 73 -1.88 8.88 -2.01
N LEU A 74 -2.71 9.26 -1.05
CA LEU A 74 -2.77 10.64 -0.57
C LEU A 74 -1.42 11.07 0.04
N LYS A 75 -0.90 12.22 -0.41
CA LYS A 75 0.46 12.69 -0.11
C LYS A 75 0.79 12.76 1.39
N ASN A 76 -0.19 13.10 2.21
CA ASN A 76 0.01 13.38 3.64
C ASN A 76 -0.37 12.19 4.53
N THR A 77 -0.36 10.96 4.02
CA THR A 77 -0.56 9.76 4.83
C THR A 77 0.78 9.05 5.09
N GLU A 78 0.94 8.51 6.30
CA GLU A 78 2.13 7.73 6.67
C GLU A 78 2.30 6.53 5.73
N SER A 79 1.24 5.78 5.51
CA SER A 79 1.27 4.61 4.62
C SER A 79 1.81 4.93 3.23
N THR A 80 1.44 6.11 2.68
CA THR A 80 1.97 6.58 1.40
C THR A 80 3.45 6.90 1.48
N GLN A 81 3.89 7.63 2.49
CA GLN A 81 5.29 8.01 2.66
C GLN A 81 6.18 6.78 2.88
N ASP A 82 5.76 5.86 3.75
CA ASP A 82 6.49 4.64 4.05
C ASP A 82 6.64 3.73 2.83
N ARG A 83 5.55 3.46 2.10
CA ARG A 83 5.61 2.65 0.87
C ARG A 83 6.54 3.26 -0.15
N ARG A 84 6.45 4.56 -0.32
CA ARG A 84 7.28 5.31 -1.26
C ARG A 84 8.76 5.30 -0.84
N GLN A 85 9.06 5.48 0.45
CA GLN A 85 10.41 5.41 0.98
C GLN A 85 11.00 4.01 0.82
N GLY A 86 10.23 2.97 1.17
CA GLY A 86 10.65 1.58 0.98
C GLY A 86 10.99 1.26 -0.48
N LEU A 87 10.13 1.68 -1.43
CA LEU A 87 10.39 1.52 -2.86
C LEU A 87 11.68 2.24 -3.29
N ALA A 88 11.88 3.49 -2.87
CA ALA A 88 13.06 4.27 -3.21
C ALA A 88 14.34 3.63 -2.66
N ASP A 89 14.31 3.14 -1.42
CA ASP A 89 15.45 2.47 -0.79
C ASP A 89 15.80 1.14 -1.46
N ALA A 90 14.80 0.39 -1.91
CA ALA A 90 15.03 -0.84 -2.67
C ALA A 90 15.72 -0.59 -4.01
N LEU A 91 15.43 0.55 -4.64
CA LEU A 91 15.88 0.86 -6.00
C LEU A 91 17.10 1.80 -6.05
N LYS A 92 17.57 2.35 -4.92
CA LYS A 92 18.61 3.40 -4.85
C LYS A 92 19.90 3.09 -5.61
N ASP A 93 20.33 1.83 -5.61
CA ASP A 93 21.59 1.38 -6.21
C ASP A 93 21.39 0.72 -7.60
N SER A 94 20.17 0.73 -8.13
CA SER A 94 19.81 0.05 -9.37
C SER A 94 20.21 0.80 -10.65
N GLY A 95 20.48 2.10 -10.54
CA GLY A 95 20.74 2.98 -11.67
C GLY A 95 19.51 3.31 -12.53
N CYS A 96 18.30 3.05 -12.04
CA CYS A 96 17.06 3.48 -12.68
C CYS A 96 16.79 4.97 -12.42
N GLU A 97 15.92 5.56 -13.24
CA GLU A 97 15.49 6.96 -13.13
C GLU A 97 14.01 7.03 -12.78
N PHE A 98 13.64 7.83 -11.77
CA PHE A 98 12.25 8.16 -11.48
C PHE A 98 11.76 9.23 -12.45
N ALA A 99 10.90 8.87 -13.39
CA ALA A 99 10.45 9.75 -14.47
C ALA A 99 9.29 10.67 -14.04
N PHE A 100 8.41 10.18 -13.18
CA PHE A 100 7.33 10.95 -12.58
C PHE A 100 6.93 10.36 -11.22
N ASP A 101 6.26 11.18 -10.42
CA ASP A 101 5.75 10.85 -9.10
C ASP A 101 4.40 11.55 -8.90
N VAL A 102 3.33 10.79 -9.02
CA VAL A 102 1.94 11.28 -8.97
C VAL A 102 1.29 10.80 -7.67
N TYR A 103 0.57 11.71 -7.03
CA TYR A 103 -0.22 11.42 -5.84
C TYR A 103 -1.70 11.47 -6.17
N THR A 104 -2.47 10.51 -5.64
CA THR A 104 -3.93 10.53 -5.77
C THR A 104 -4.52 11.69 -4.98
N THR A 105 -5.55 12.30 -5.52
CA THR A 105 -6.40 13.27 -4.82
C THR A 105 -7.84 12.74 -4.77
N SER A 106 -8.63 13.23 -3.83
CA SER A 106 -10.02 12.77 -3.67
C SER A 106 -10.84 13.10 -4.92
N GLY A 107 -11.40 12.09 -5.57
CA GLY A 107 -12.27 12.24 -6.73
C GLY A 107 -11.56 12.45 -8.07
N GLU A 108 -10.24 12.33 -8.12
CA GLU A 108 -9.47 12.44 -9.36
C GLU A 108 -9.46 11.13 -10.16
N ASP A 109 -9.51 11.25 -11.50
CA ASP A 109 -9.21 10.16 -12.44
C ASP A 109 -7.68 10.03 -12.59
N ILE A 110 -7.09 9.17 -11.76
CA ILE A 110 -5.64 8.98 -11.73
C ILE A 110 -5.13 8.37 -13.04
N ALA A 111 -5.91 7.53 -13.72
CA ALA A 111 -5.53 6.95 -14.99
C ALA A 111 -5.37 8.05 -16.07
N SER A 112 -6.27 9.04 -16.07
CA SER A 112 -6.15 10.21 -16.97
C SER A 112 -4.90 11.03 -16.69
N THR A 113 -4.56 11.23 -15.40
CA THR A 113 -3.34 11.94 -15.02
C THR A 113 -2.09 11.19 -15.44
N VAL A 114 -2.05 9.88 -15.23
CA VAL A 114 -0.92 9.01 -15.65
C VAL A 114 -0.73 9.01 -17.16
N ARG A 115 -1.81 8.99 -17.95
CA ARG A 115 -1.73 9.08 -19.43
C ARG A 115 -1.08 10.37 -19.93
N GLN A 116 -1.12 11.45 -19.16
CA GLN A 116 -0.45 12.70 -19.48
C GLN A 116 1.04 12.71 -19.12
N CYS A 117 1.48 11.75 -18.31
CA CYS A 117 2.88 11.58 -17.96
C CYS A 117 3.67 10.96 -19.14
N LYS A 118 4.99 11.10 -19.06
CA LYS A 118 5.88 10.43 -20.01
C LYS A 118 5.78 8.91 -19.84
N GLU A 119 5.71 8.17 -20.95
CA GLU A 119 5.77 6.70 -20.94
C GLU A 119 7.05 6.21 -20.26
N THR A 120 6.92 5.17 -19.42
CA THR A 120 8.01 4.60 -18.64
C THR A 120 8.16 3.11 -18.91
N ASP A 121 9.35 2.55 -18.63
CA ASP A 121 9.58 1.10 -18.71
C ASP A 121 8.79 0.36 -17.64
N TYR A 122 8.71 0.94 -16.43
CA TYR A 122 8.02 0.36 -15.28
C TYR A 122 7.11 1.38 -14.61
N MET A 123 6.07 0.89 -13.95
CA MET A 123 5.19 1.70 -13.10
C MET A 123 4.98 0.99 -11.77
N ALA A 124 5.28 1.68 -10.68
CA ALA A 124 5.00 1.25 -9.31
C ALA A 124 3.76 1.98 -8.79
N VAL A 125 2.68 1.24 -8.56
CA VAL A 125 1.41 1.77 -8.05
C VAL A 125 1.26 1.36 -6.60
N LEU A 126 1.30 2.32 -5.68
CA LEU A 126 1.42 2.08 -4.24
C LEU A 126 0.08 2.13 -3.49
N GLU A 127 -1.05 2.19 -4.22
CA GLU A 127 -2.38 2.35 -3.64
C GLU A 127 -3.43 1.57 -4.44
N THR A 128 -4.36 0.93 -3.73
CA THR A 128 -5.37 0.02 -4.31
C THR A 128 -6.26 0.70 -5.33
N GLY A 129 -6.87 1.85 -4.99
CA GLY A 129 -7.81 2.52 -5.88
C GLY A 129 -7.14 3.06 -7.15
N ALA A 130 -5.89 3.51 -7.04
CA ALA A 130 -5.09 3.89 -8.21
C ALA A 130 -4.78 2.67 -9.08
N LEU A 131 -4.41 1.54 -8.47
CA LEU A 131 -4.12 0.30 -9.21
C LEU A 131 -5.37 -0.21 -9.94
N GLU A 132 -6.54 -0.10 -9.34
CA GLU A 132 -7.81 -0.46 -9.96
C GLU A 132 -8.13 0.40 -11.19
N GLN A 133 -7.97 1.72 -11.07
CA GLN A 133 -8.20 2.64 -12.19
C GLN A 133 -7.19 2.44 -13.34
N ILE A 134 -5.92 2.25 -13.00
CA ILE A 134 -4.86 1.98 -13.99
C ILE A 134 -5.09 0.64 -14.68
N GLY A 135 -5.48 -0.39 -13.94
CA GLY A 135 -5.80 -1.70 -14.50
C GLY A 135 -7.00 -1.64 -15.43
N GLU A 136 -8.08 -0.93 -15.07
CA GLU A 136 -9.23 -0.71 -15.96
C GLU A 136 -8.84 0.01 -17.25
N ASP A 137 -8.02 1.05 -17.16
CA ASP A 137 -7.56 1.79 -18.32
C ASP A 137 -6.63 0.95 -19.21
N ASN A 138 -5.78 0.12 -18.61
CA ASN A 138 -4.83 -0.73 -19.34
C ASN A 138 -5.52 -1.87 -20.12
N THR A 139 -6.73 -2.29 -19.70
CA THR A 139 -7.54 -3.25 -20.49
C THR A 139 -7.84 -2.73 -21.91
N ASN A 140 -7.76 -1.41 -22.11
CA ASN A 140 -7.96 -0.75 -23.40
C ASN A 140 -6.64 -0.54 -24.20
N ASP A 141 -5.57 -1.26 -23.85
CA ASP A 141 -4.27 -1.19 -24.54
C ASP A 141 -3.51 0.16 -24.43
N SER A 142 -3.88 1.01 -23.50
CA SER A 142 -3.30 2.36 -23.39
C SER A 142 -1.85 2.38 -22.87
N MET A 143 -1.38 1.30 -22.22
CA MET A 143 -0.05 1.22 -21.59
C MET A 143 0.71 -0.07 -21.95
N LYS A 144 0.59 -0.54 -23.18
CA LYS A 144 1.15 -1.83 -23.67
C LYS A 144 2.64 -2.08 -23.41
N ARG A 145 3.43 -1.05 -23.17
CA ARG A 145 4.89 -1.16 -23.01
C ARG A 145 5.37 -1.00 -21.60
N THR A 146 4.53 -0.49 -20.70
CA THR A 146 4.87 -0.25 -19.31
C THR A 146 4.49 -1.46 -18.47
N LYS A 147 5.45 -2.08 -17.80
CA LYS A 147 5.20 -3.14 -16.85
C LYS A 147 4.71 -2.54 -15.53
N VAL A 148 3.54 -2.98 -15.09
CA VAL A 148 2.90 -2.46 -13.87
C VAL A 148 3.16 -3.39 -12.69
N TYR A 149 3.57 -2.82 -11.56
CA TYR A 149 3.76 -3.47 -10.28
C TYR A 149 2.91 -2.75 -9.23
N GLY A 150 2.25 -3.48 -8.35
CA GLY A 150 1.25 -2.85 -7.49
C GLY A 150 1.28 -3.27 -6.03
N ILE A 151 0.81 -2.35 -5.17
CA ILE A 151 0.36 -2.64 -3.80
C ILE A 151 -1.16 -2.49 -3.78
N GLY A 152 -1.86 -3.53 -3.34
CA GLY A 152 -3.31 -3.52 -3.29
C GLY A 152 -3.87 -4.63 -2.41
N HIS A 153 -5.18 -4.58 -2.14
CA HIS A 153 -5.85 -5.55 -1.25
C HIS A 153 -7.24 -5.96 -1.77
N SER A 154 -7.57 -5.68 -3.04
CA SER A 154 -8.85 -6.06 -3.62
C SER A 154 -8.72 -7.23 -4.57
N MET A 155 -9.80 -8.00 -4.71
CA MET A 155 -9.89 -9.10 -5.70
C MET A 155 -9.77 -8.59 -7.14
N LYS A 156 -10.10 -7.32 -7.38
CA LYS A 156 -9.92 -6.67 -8.69
C LYS A 156 -8.43 -6.53 -9.04
N CYS A 157 -7.59 -6.17 -8.06
CA CYS A 157 -6.14 -6.15 -8.24
C CYS A 157 -5.59 -7.56 -8.54
N VAL A 158 -6.12 -8.60 -7.86
CA VAL A 158 -5.75 -10.00 -8.13
C VAL A 158 -6.15 -10.42 -9.55
N TYR A 159 -7.33 -10.03 -10.01
CA TYR A 159 -7.76 -10.26 -11.39
C TYR A 159 -6.79 -9.66 -12.42
N TYR A 160 -6.24 -8.47 -12.17
CA TYR A 160 -5.26 -7.87 -13.06
C TYR A 160 -3.92 -8.60 -13.10
N VAL A 161 -3.55 -9.30 -12.02
CA VAL A 161 -2.39 -10.21 -12.03
C VAL A 161 -2.71 -11.43 -12.91
N ASP A 162 -3.90 -12.02 -12.77
CA ASP A 162 -4.31 -13.18 -13.59
C ASP A 162 -4.39 -12.83 -15.07
N ASP A 163 -4.90 -11.65 -15.41
CA ASP A 163 -4.98 -11.16 -16.78
C ASP A 163 -3.61 -10.72 -17.36
N GLY A 164 -2.59 -10.61 -16.50
CA GLY A 164 -1.23 -10.21 -16.89
C GLY A 164 -1.05 -8.71 -17.12
N LEU A 165 -1.96 -7.90 -16.61
CA LEU A 165 -1.86 -6.43 -16.61
C LEU A 165 -0.96 -5.91 -15.49
N VAL A 166 -0.84 -6.68 -14.40
CA VAL A 166 0.03 -6.43 -13.26
C VAL A 166 1.02 -7.59 -13.12
N GLU A 167 2.31 -7.29 -13.15
CA GLU A 167 3.39 -8.30 -13.09
C GLU A 167 3.50 -8.94 -11.71
N SER A 168 3.38 -8.16 -10.64
CA SER A 168 3.25 -8.64 -9.27
C SER A 168 2.46 -7.70 -8.39
N LEU A 169 1.78 -8.27 -7.39
CA LEU A 169 0.96 -7.59 -6.41
C LEU A 169 1.49 -7.89 -5.00
N VAL A 170 1.83 -6.84 -4.24
CA VAL A 170 2.08 -6.94 -2.81
C VAL A 170 0.76 -6.68 -2.09
N MET A 171 0.23 -7.69 -1.41
CA MET A 171 -1.10 -7.67 -0.80
C MET A 171 -1.03 -7.84 0.71
N SER A 172 -1.60 -6.88 1.46
CA SER A 172 -1.66 -6.94 2.92
C SER A 172 -2.76 -7.88 3.41
N ASP A 173 -2.54 -8.50 4.60
CA ASP A 173 -3.53 -9.36 5.25
C ASP A 173 -4.64 -8.52 5.91
N GLY A 174 -5.69 -8.22 5.15
CA GLY A 174 -6.85 -7.48 5.61
C GLY A 174 -7.67 -8.25 6.66
N TYR A 175 -7.71 -9.58 6.56
CA TYR A 175 -8.40 -10.42 7.52
C TYR A 175 -7.72 -10.36 8.90
N ASP A 176 -6.39 -10.55 8.97
CA ASP A 176 -5.66 -10.48 10.24
C ASP A 176 -5.76 -9.07 10.87
N MET A 177 -5.73 -8.01 10.07
CA MET A 177 -5.99 -6.66 10.57
C MET A 177 -7.36 -6.53 11.25
N GLY A 178 -8.41 -6.97 10.58
CA GLY A 178 -9.77 -6.94 11.11
C GLY A 178 -9.93 -7.83 12.35
N TYR A 179 -9.48 -9.07 12.28
CA TYR A 179 -9.53 -10.04 13.37
C TYR A 179 -8.82 -9.53 14.64
N ARG A 180 -7.58 -9.05 14.51
CA ARG A 180 -6.80 -8.51 15.63
C ARG A 180 -7.44 -7.26 16.21
N SER A 181 -8.01 -6.40 15.39
CA SER A 181 -8.70 -5.20 15.85
C SER A 181 -9.86 -5.56 16.78
N VAL A 182 -10.66 -6.55 16.41
CA VAL A 182 -11.78 -7.03 17.23
C VAL A 182 -11.28 -7.72 18.50
N VAL A 183 -10.25 -8.57 18.41
CA VAL A 183 -9.68 -9.28 19.55
C VAL A 183 -9.07 -8.31 20.56
N GLU A 184 -8.27 -7.36 20.12
CA GLU A 184 -7.65 -6.36 21.00
C GLU A 184 -8.72 -5.46 21.65
N MET A 185 -9.74 -5.06 20.87
CA MET A 185 -10.86 -4.29 21.42
C MET A 185 -11.62 -5.09 22.48
N ALA A 186 -11.95 -6.36 22.23
CA ALA A 186 -12.63 -7.24 23.19
C ALA A 186 -11.79 -7.47 24.46
N ARG A 187 -10.47 -7.60 24.31
CA ARG A 187 -9.53 -7.71 25.44
C ARG A 187 -9.54 -6.43 26.28
N SER A 188 -9.48 -5.27 25.64
CA SER A 188 -9.51 -3.97 26.31
C SER A 188 -10.81 -3.76 27.11
N LEU A 189 -11.95 -4.12 26.56
CA LEU A 189 -13.24 -4.05 27.26
C LEU A 189 -13.25 -4.88 28.56
N LYS A 190 -12.63 -6.06 28.55
CA LYS A 190 -12.48 -6.91 29.76
C LYS A 190 -11.49 -6.30 30.78
N ASN A 191 -10.50 -5.54 30.29
CA ASN A 191 -9.45 -4.91 31.11
C ASN A 191 -9.74 -3.45 31.47
N ARG A 192 -11.01 -3.06 31.59
CA ARG A 192 -11.44 -1.70 31.93
C ARG A 192 -10.87 -0.64 30.99
N PHE A 193 -10.90 -0.91 29.70
CA PHE A 193 -10.44 -0.04 28.62
C PHE A 193 -8.91 0.17 28.53
N HIS A 194 -8.11 -0.74 29.09
CA HIS A 194 -6.65 -0.68 29.02
C HIS A 194 -6.08 -1.85 28.21
N GLY A 195 -4.86 -1.67 27.71
CA GLY A 195 -4.01 -2.76 27.20
C GLY A 195 -4.22 -3.11 25.73
N ILE A 196 -4.73 -2.21 24.89
CA ILE A 196 -4.66 -2.40 23.44
C ILE A 196 -3.20 -2.21 23.00
N THR A 197 -2.68 -3.17 22.25
CA THR A 197 -1.32 -3.14 21.73
C THR A 197 -1.36 -2.91 20.21
N SER A 198 -0.48 -2.05 19.72
CA SER A 198 -0.25 -1.91 18.28
C SER A 198 0.31 -3.21 17.69
N TYR A 199 -0.10 -3.54 16.48
CA TYR A 199 0.32 -4.76 15.81
C TYR A 199 0.58 -4.51 14.33
N THR A 200 1.66 -5.11 13.81
CA THR A 200 1.97 -5.10 12.40
C THR A 200 1.57 -6.43 11.78
N THR A 201 0.69 -6.38 10.77
CA THR A 201 0.22 -7.57 10.06
C THR A 201 1.16 -7.93 8.90
N ASP A 202 1.08 -9.19 8.48
CA ASP A 202 1.84 -9.71 7.35
C ASP A 202 1.27 -9.24 5.99
N TYR A 203 2.02 -9.54 4.94
CA TYR A 203 1.63 -9.38 3.56
C TYR A 203 2.17 -10.55 2.72
N ILE A 204 1.60 -10.76 1.54
CA ILE A 204 2.13 -11.70 0.57
C ILE A 204 2.46 -11.01 -0.76
N VAL A 205 3.30 -11.66 -1.56
CA VAL A 205 3.55 -11.28 -2.96
C VAL A 205 2.87 -12.28 -3.85
N ILE A 206 2.07 -11.79 -4.78
CA ILE A 206 1.29 -12.60 -5.72
C ILE A 206 1.80 -12.36 -7.13
N HIS A 207 2.17 -13.44 -7.80
CA HIS A 207 2.47 -13.48 -9.24
C HIS A 207 1.42 -14.36 -9.94
N LYS A 208 1.32 -14.23 -11.25
CA LYS A 208 0.38 -15.03 -12.04
C LYS A 208 0.53 -16.55 -11.79
N ASP A 209 1.76 -17.03 -11.74
CA ASP A 209 2.06 -18.46 -11.54
C ASP A 209 1.73 -18.95 -10.12
N ASP A 210 1.65 -18.04 -9.14
CA ASP A 210 1.39 -18.36 -7.74
C ASP A 210 -0.10 -18.33 -7.38
N LEU A 211 -0.97 -17.81 -8.25
CA LEU A 211 -2.39 -17.58 -7.96
C LEU A 211 -3.14 -18.82 -7.48
N PHE A 212 -2.80 -20.00 -8.00
CA PHE A 212 -3.50 -21.25 -7.71
C PHE A 212 -2.72 -22.13 -6.72
N THR A 213 -1.68 -21.62 -6.07
CA THR A 213 -1.02 -22.33 -4.97
C THR A 213 -1.92 -22.39 -3.75
N GLU A 214 -1.77 -23.42 -2.92
CA GLU A 214 -2.56 -23.58 -1.69
C GLU A 214 -2.38 -22.40 -0.74
N GLU A 215 -1.17 -21.85 -0.63
CA GLU A 215 -0.83 -20.70 0.20
C GLU A 215 -1.59 -19.43 -0.24
N THR A 216 -1.49 -19.09 -1.53
CA THR A 216 -2.17 -17.92 -2.10
C THR A 216 -3.69 -18.07 -2.01
N GLN A 217 -4.23 -19.24 -2.36
CA GLN A 217 -5.68 -19.49 -2.29
C GLN A 217 -6.21 -19.38 -0.86
N LYS A 218 -5.48 -19.92 0.12
CA LYS A 218 -5.84 -19.79 1.53
C LYS A 218 -5.84 -18.33 1.99
N PHE A 219 -4.85 -17.54 1.57
CA PHE A 219 -4.80 -16.12 1.87
C PHE A 219 -5.97 -15.37 1.24
N LEU A 220 -6.26 -15.60 -0.05
CA LEU A 220 -7.34 -14.94 -0.77
C LEU A 220 -8.73 -15.28 -0.22
N GLN A 221 -8.97 -16.51 0.25
CA GLN A 221 -10.23 -16.92 0.88
C GLN A 221 -10.55 -16.13 2.16
N THR A 222 -9.55 -15.56 2.80
CA THR A 222 -9.76 -14.72 3.99
C THR A 222 -10.04 -13.25 3.63
N CYS A 223 -9.95 -12.89 2.34
CA CYS A 223 -10.16 -11.53 1.84
C CYS A 223 -11.56 -11.32 1.20
N GLU A 224 -12.37 -12.39 1.09
CA GLU A 224 -13.77 -12.33 0.69
C GLU A 224 -14.69 -12.00 1.88
#